data_34fa4657f4538f768bc1de66e10b14f2
#
_entry.id   34fa4657f4538f768bc1de66e10b14f2
#
_cell.length_a   1.000
_cell.length_b   1.000
_cell.length_c   1.000
_cell.angle_alpha   90.00
_cell.angle_beta   90.00
_cell.angle_gamma   90.00
#
_symmetry.space_group_name_H-M   'P 1'
#
loop_
_entity.id
_entity.type
_entity.pdbx_description
1 polymer ?
#
loop_
_entity_poly.entity_id
_entity_poly.type
_entity_poly.pdbx_seq_one_letter_code
_entity_poly.pdbx_strand_id
1 'polypeptide(L)'
;MTVDSHHHLWDPAQGEYPWMTGRFAPLRREYTAGDLIPELTAHGVRATVVVQVRADVRETEELLALTTRHPFLAGVVGWVDLTSARVDRQLEALRTGYAGQRLVGVRHDVSSEPDPGWLLRADVQRGLAAVAEAGLAFDLEVTPRELAAAAQVAAAHPDLRFVLDHLGKPPVAAGGSALWRRGLAGLAARGNVWCKLSGLVTEADWARWTDAGLAPYLAEAAARFGPDRLLFGSDWPVCTLAASYGQVLAAVRRGLPPQDLDKIFWRNASAAYRLDLGALVAAGTTRSARGGSDD
;
A
#
# COMPACT_ATOMS: atom_id res chain seq x y z
N MET A 1 7.10 13.93 10.12
CA MET A 1 5.73 13.52 9.77
C MET A 1 5.74 12.03 9.44
N THR A 2 4.64 11.31 9.66
CA THR A 2 4.53 9.90 9.24
C THR A 2 3.25 9.71 8.44
N VAL A 3 3.37 9.04 7.29
CA VAL A 3 2.27 8.59 6.44
C VAL A 3 2.28 7.06 6.45
N ASP A 4 1.13 6.45 6.70
CA ASP A 4 0.91 5.03 6.50
C ASP A 4 0.35 4.82 5.09
N SER A 5 1.15 4.30 4.18
CA SER A 5 0.77 4.17 2.77
C SER A 5 0.00 2.89 2.44
N HIS A 6 -0.36 2.08 3.47
CA HIS A 6 -1.08 0.84 3.24
C HIS A 6 -1.80 0.36 4.50
N HIS A 7 -3.09 0.54 4.53
CA HIS A 7 -4.01 -0.08 5.49
C HIS A 7 -5.36 -0.35 4.82
N HIS A 8 -6.23 -1.08 5.51
CA HIS A 8 -7.56 -1.42 5.03
C HIS A 8 -8.63 -1.06 6.05
N LEU A 9 -9.85 -0.85 5.55
CA LEU A 9 -11.07 -0.75 6.32
C LEU A 9 -12.11 -1.65 5.65
N TRP A 10 -12.91 -2.38 6.42
CA TRP A 10 -13.96 -3.23 5.88
C TRP A 10 -15.06 -3.52 6.88
N ASP A 11 -16.21 -3.90 6.36
CA ASP A 11 -17.35 -4.41 7.11
C ASP A 11 -17.87 -5.70 6.43
N PRO A 12 -17.75 -6.88 7.08
CA PRO A 12 -18.25 -8.14 6.53
C PRO A 12 -19.76 -8.21 6.37
N ALA A 13 -20.52 -7.27 6.93
CA ALA A 13 -21.95 -7.16 6.70
C ALA A 13 -22.27 -6.48 5.34
N GLN A 14 -21.32 -5.76 4.75
CA GLN A 14 -21.51 -5.02 3.51
C GLN A 14 -20.84 -5.65 2.28
N GLY A 15 -20.12 -6.76 2.45
CA GLY A 15 -19.46 -7.43 1.35
C GLY A 15 -18.92 -8.80 1.69
N GLU A 16 -18.57 -9.55 0.66
CA GLU A 16 -17.95 -10.85 0.81
C GLU A 16 -16.42 -10.74 0.83
N TYR A 17 -15.80 -11.46 1.75
CA TYR A 17 -14.34 -11.54 1.91
C TYR A 17 -13.94 -13.03 1.94
N PRO A 18 -13.94 -13.72 0.79
CA PRO A 18 -13.72 -15.17 0.73
C PRO A 18 -12.35 -15.61 1.23
N TRP A 19 -11.35 -14.72 1.22
CA TRP A 19 -10.01 -14.98 1.74
C TRP A 19 -9.96 -15.03 3.29
N MET A 20 -10.96 -14.45 3.99
CA MET A 20 -11.00 -14.44 5.46
C MET A 20 -11.45 -15.79 6.04
N THR A 21 -10.71 -16.84 5.73
CA THR A 21 -10.95 -18.22 6.18
C THR A 21 -9.68 -18.80 6.81
N GLY A 22 -9.81 -19.97 7.46
CA GLY A 22 -8.66 -20.62 8.07
C GLY A 22 -7.94 -19.71 9.06
N ARG A 23 -6.63 -19.53 8.86
CA ARG A 23 -5.80 -18.67 9.72
C ARG A 23 -6.16 -17.18 9.68
N PHE A 24 -6.86 -16.73 8.62
CA PHE A 24 -7.33 -15.34 8.47
C PHE A 24 -8.72 -15.09 9.08
N ALA A 25 -9.41 -16.14 9.57
CA ALA A 25 -10.75 -16.02 10.16
C ALA A 25 -10.86 -14.96 11.30
N PRO A 26 -9.84 -14.70 12.13
CA PRO A 26 -9.91 -13.65 13.16
C PRO A 26 -10.15 -12.25 12.59
N LEU A 27 -9.87 -12.01 11.31
CA LEU A 27 -10.11 -10.73 10.63
C LEU A 27 -11.57 -10.55 10.20
N ARG A 28 -12.44 -11.57 10.32
CA ARG A 28 -13.83 -11.52 9.87
C ARG A 28 -14.72 -10.77 10.86
N ARG A 29 -14.39 -9.52 11.10
CA ARG A 29 -15.20 -8.53 11.84
C ARG A 29 -15.07 -7.18 11.15
N GLU A 30 -15.90 -6.24 11.55
CA GLU A 30 -15.77 -4.86 11.09
C GLU A 30 -14.45 -4.24 11.61
N TYR A 31 -13.79 -3.46 10.74
CA TYR A 31 -12.65 -2.61 11.05
C TYR A 31 -12.88 -1.22 10.46
N THR A 32 -13.08 -0.25 11.35
CA THR A 32 -13.46 1.11 11.01
C THR A 32 -12.30 2.10 11.12
N ALA A 33 -12.52 3.32 10.61
CA ALA A 33 -11.63 4.45 10.88
C ALA A 33 -11.51 4.75 12.38
N GLY A 34 -12.59 4.50 13.16
CA GLY A 34 -12.60 4.65 14.61
C GLY A 34 -11.65 3.68 15.32
N ASP A 35 -11.52 2.45 14.83
CA ASP A 35 -10.58 1.46 15.36
C ASP A 35 -9.12 1.83 15.04
N LEU A 36 -8.86 2.50 13.92
CA LEU A 36 -7.52 2.88 13.50
C LEU A 36 -7.00 4.17 14.19
N ILE A 37 -7.88 5.13 14.49
CA ILE A 37 -7.50 6.43 15.07
C ILE A 37 -6.62 6.30 16.34
N PRO A 38 -6.90 5.41 17.31
CA PRO A 38 -6.02 5.23 18.47
C PRO A 38 -4.60 4.85 18.09
N GLU A 39 -4.42 3.94 17.11
CA GLU A 39 -3.10 3.53 16.62
C GLU A 39 -2.35 4.70 15.97
N LEU A 40 -3.01 5.46 15.10
CA LEU A 40 -2.42 6.62 14.46
C LEU A 40 -1.96 7.66 15.49
N THR A 41 -2.80 7.90 16.49
CA THR A 41 -2.53 8.88 17.56
C THR A 41 -1.35 8.45 18.41
N ALA A 42 -1.34 7.19 18.87
CA ALA A 42 -0.27 6.64 19.70
C ALA A 42 1.10 6.68 19.02
N HIS A 43 1.13 6.57 17.69
CA HIS A 43 2.38 6.45 16.93
C HIS A 43 2.72 7.69 16.09
N GLY A 44 1.96 8.79 16.24
CA GLY A 44 2.23 10.07 15.56
C GLY A 44 2.06 10.00 14.03
N VAL A 45 1.21 9.10 13.54
CA VAL A 45 0.87 9.01 12.12
C VAL A 45 -0.20 10.05 11.79
N ARG A 46 0.05 10.85 10.76
CA ARG A 46 -0.77 12.04 10.46
C ARG A 46 -1.62 11.89 9.22
N ALA A 47 -1.24 11.01 8.32
CA ALA A 47 -1.96 10.74 7.09
C ALA A 47 -1.85 9.27 6.73
N THR A 48 -2.84 8.78 5.98
CA THR A 48 -2.86 7.39 5.52
C THR A 48 -3.38 7.28 4.10
N VAL A 49 -3.02 6.18 3.42
CA VAL A 49 -3.62 5.75 2.18
C VAL A 49 -4.38 4.45 2.47
N VAL A 50 -5.71 4.51 2.36
CA VAL A 50 -6.56 3.32 2.48
C VAL A 50 -6.59 2.58 1.16
N VAL A 51 -6.45 1.25 1.22
CA VAL A 51 -6.40 0.38 0.05
C VAL A 51 -7.61 -0.54 0.04
N GLN A 52 -8.21 -0.72 -1.12
CA GLN A 52 -9.34 -1.62 -1.34
C GLN A 52 -9.02 -3.06 -0.93
N VAL A 53 -10.04 -3.86 -0.67
CA VAL A 53 -9.94 -5.28 -0.33
C VAL A 53 -10.78 -6.14 -1.29
N ARG A 54 -11.89 -5.60 -1.79
CA ARG A 54 -12.78 -6.27 -2.73
C ARG A 54 -12.53 -5.83 -4.17
N ALA A 55 -12.74 -6.72 -5.11
CA ALA A 55 -12.80 -6.39 -6.54
C ALA A 55 -14.18 -5.79 -6.89
N ASP A 56 -14.50 -4.63 -6.30
CA ASP A 56 -15.80 -3.97 -6.41
C ASP A 56 -15.63 -2.44 -6.44
N VAL A 57 -16.15 -1.81 -7.48
CA VAL A 57 -16.15 -0.33 -7.63
C VAL A 57 -16.90 0.34 -6.48
N ARG A 58 -17.94 -0.29 -5.94
CA ARG A 58 -18.70 0.27 -4.81
C ARG A 58 -17.84 0.43 -3.56
N GLU A 59 -16.92 -0.51 -3.28
CA GLU A 59 -15.97 -0.33 -2.19
C GLU A 59 -15.11 0.91 -2.39
N THR A 60 -14.67 1.17 -3.63
CA THR A 60 -13.94 2.40 -3.95
C THR A 60 -14.76 3.65 -3.63
N GLU A 61 -16.04 3.68 -4.01
CA GLU A 61 -16.94 4.80 -3.72
C GLU A 61 -17.17 4.97 -2.21
N GLU A 62 -17.33 3.88 -1.46
CA GLU A 62 -17.45 3.86 0.00
C GLU A 62 -16.20 4.42 0.68
N LEU A 63 -15.01 3.99 0.25
CA LEU A 63 -13.73 4.47 0.78
C LEU A 63 -13.52 5.97 0.47
N LEU A 64 -13.87 6.41 -0.74
CA LEU A 64 -13.83 7.83 -1.10
C LEU A 64 -14.76 8.66 -0.20
N ALA A 65 -15.97 8.18 0.07
CA ALA A 65 -16.89 8.86 0.96
C ALA A 65 -16.37 8.97 2.40
N LEU A 66 -15.59 7.98 2.89
CA LEU A 66 -14.96 8.03 4.21
C LEU A 66 -13.94 9.16 4.33
N THR A 67 -13.24 9.51 3.25
CA THR A 67 -12.21 10.58 3.28
C THR A 67 -12.77 11.95 3.66
N THR A 68 -14.06 12.19 3.41
CA THR A 68 -14.70 13.47 3.76
C THR A 68 -14.98 13.60 5.26
N ARG A 69 -15.14 12.48 5.94
CA ARG A 69 -15.38 12.41 7.40
C ARG A 69 -14.09 12.24 8.20
N HIS A 70 -13.05 11.71 7.55
CA HIS A 70 -11.77 11.39 8.18
C HIS A 70 -10.62 12.02 7.40
N PRO A 71 -10.21 13.28 7.67
CA PRO A 71 -9.20 14.00 6.92
C PRO A 71 -7.82 13.35 6.89
N PHE A 72 -7.52 12.45 7.85
CA PHE A 72 -6.27 11.68 7.84
C PHE A 72 -6.20 10.65 6.70
N LEU A 73 -7.36 10.24 6.14
CA LEU A 73 -7.41 9.45 4.90
C LEU A 73 -7.04 10.35 3.72
N ALA A 74 -5.73 10.48 3.48
CA ALA A 74 -5.20 11.40 2.48
C ALA A 74 -5.36 10.88 1.04
N GLY A 75 -5.52 9.58 0.86
CA GLY A 75 -5.73 8.94 -0.43
C GLY A 75 -6.43 7.60 -0.34
N VAL A 76 -7.03 7.21 -1.46
CA VAL A 76 -7.69 5.92 -1.68
C VAL A 76 -7.00 5.22 -2.85
N VAL A 77 -6.56 3.99 -2.65
CA VAL A 77 -6.24 3.05 -3.72
C VAL A 77 -7.48 2.15 -3.89
N GLY A 78 -8.24 2.41 -4.94
CA GLY A 78 -9.49 1.73 -5.22
C GLY A 78 -9.34 0.55 -6.16
N TRP A 79 -10.46 0.09 -6.70
CA TRP A 79 -10.51 -0.96 -7.71
C TRP A 79 -11.34 -0.52 -8.92
N VAL A 80 -10.90 -0.93 -10.10
CA VAL A 80 -11.67 -0.92 -11.35
C VAL A 80 -11.42 -2.22 -12.10
N ASP A 81 -12.34 -2.63 -12.94
CA ASP A 81 -12.13 -3.76 -13.83
C ASP A 81 -11.18 -3.37 -14.99
N LEU A 82 -9.90 -3.69 -14.83
CA LEU A 82 -8.87 -3.41 -15.85
C LEU A 82 -9.13 -4.12 -17.17
N THR A 83 -9.89 -5.22 -17.17
CA THR A 83 -10.19 -5.99 -18.39
C THR A 83 -11.35 -5.38 -19.18
N SER A 84 -12.12 -4.50 -18.53
CA SER A 84 -13.29 -3.85 -19.14
C SER A 84 -12.90 -2.96 -20.33
N ALA A 85 -13.65 -3.06 -21.41
CA ALA A 85 -13.56 -2.11 -22.53
C ALA A 85 -14.02 -0.68 -22.17
N ARG A 86 -14.55 -0.48 -20.96
CA ARG A 86 -15.04 0.81 -20.45
C ARG A 86 -14.29 1.28 -19.21
N VAL A 87 -13.07 0.79 -18.97
CA VAL A 87 -12.27 1.13 -17.78
C VAL A 87 -12.00 2.63 -17.70
N ASP A 88 -11.79 3.30 -18.83
CA ASP A 88 -11.65 4.75 -18.95
C ASP A 88 -12.84 5.50 -18.34
N ARG A 89 -14.07 5.07 -18.68
CA ARG A 89 -15.31 5.67 -18.14
C ARG A 89 -15.48 5.40 -16.65
N GLN A 90 -15.10 4.21 -16.19
CA GLN A 90 -15.13 3.90 -14.75
C GLN A 90 -14.17 4.81 -13.98
N LEU A 91 -12.95 4.98 -14.46
CA LEU A 91 -11.95 5.87 -13.87
C LEU A 91 -12.42 7.33 -13.87
N GLU A 92 -12.98 7.80 -14.99
CA GLU A 92 -13.54 9.15 -15.09
C GLU A 92 -14.68 9.36 -14.09
N ALA A 93 -15.62 8.43 -14.01
CA ALA A 93 -16.74 8.51 -13.07
C ALA A 93 -16.28 8.58 -11.61
N LEU A 94 -15.31 7.75 -11.21
CA LEU A 94 -14.73 7.79 -9.86
C LEU A 94 -14.01 9.10 -9.58
N ARG A 95 -13.22 9.63 -10.53
CA ARG A 95 -12.44 10.85 -10.35
C ARG A 95 -13.27 12.12 -10.33
N THR A 96 -14.37 12.16 -11.09
CA THR A 96 -15.30 13.29 -11.14
C THR A 96 -16.43 13.18 -10.12
N GLY A 97 -16.61 12.00 -9.52
CA GLY A 97 -17.60 11.71 -8.50
C GLY A 97 -17.26 12.32 -7.13
N TYR A 98 -18.05 11.94 -6.14
CA TYR A 98 -17.92 12.44 -4.77
C TYR A 98 -16.55 12.07 -4.16
N ALA A 99 -15.81 13.08 -3.72
CA ALA A 99 -14.45 12.97 -3.18
C ALA A 99 -13.41 12.35 -4.13
N GLY A 100 -13.68 12.33 -5.44
CA GLY A 100 -12.85 11.69 -6.46
C GLY A 100 -11.40 12.22 -6.52
N GLN A 101 -11.13 13.44 -6.04
CA GLN A 101 -9.79 13.98 -5.88
C GLN A 101 -8.92 13.20 -4.86
N ARG A 102 -9.53 12.34 -4.06
CA ARG A 102 -8.84 11.44 -3.13
C ARG A 102 -8.50 10.08 -3.74
N LEU A 103 -8.99 9.76 -4.93
CA LEU A 103 -8.54 8.58 -5.67
C LEU A 103 -7.10 8.83 -6.16
N VAL A 104 -6.14 8.10 -5.59
CA VAL A 104 -4.70 8.29 -5.86
C VAL A 104 -4.08 7.11 -6.59
N GLY A 105 -4.77 5.97 -6.60
CA GLY A 105 -4.33 4.75 -7.28
C GLY A 105 -5.46 3.75 -7.41
N VAL A 106 -5.15 2.67 -8.12
CA VAL A 106 -6.00 1.47 -8.21
C VAL A 106 -5.15 0.24 -7.97
N ARG A 107 -5.79 -0.83 -7.48
CA ARG A 107 -5.16 -2.13 -7.23
C ARG A 107 -6.03 -3.27 -7.74
N HIS A 108 -5.39 -4.33 -8.19
CA HIS A 108 -6.01 -5.63 -8.42
C HIS A 108 -5.18 -6.71 -7.72
N ASP A 109 -5.83 -7.67 -7.07
CA ASP A 109 -5.16 -8.83 -6.48
C ASP A 109 -4.72 -9.80 -7.59
N VAL A 110 -3.57 -9.51 -8.18
CA VAL A 110 -2.97 -10.32 -9.24
C VAL A 110 -2.54 -11.70 -8.71
N SER A 111 -2.26 -11.78 -7.41
CA SER A 111 -1.84 -13.03 -6.77
C SER A 111 -2.94 -14.08 -6.75
N SER A 112 -4.21 -13.67 -6.81
CA SER A 112 -5.37 -14.56 -6.90
C SER A 112 -5.67 -15.05 -8.32
N GLU A 113 -5.07 -14.45 -9.34
CA GLU A 113 -5.29 -14.83 -10.72
C GLU A 113 -4.64 -16.18 -11.04
N PRO A 114 -5.34 -17.09 -11.77
CA PRO A 114 -4.79 -18.40 -12.12
C PRO A 114 -3.54 -18.30 -13.01
N ASP A 115 -3.52 -17.32 -13.93
CA ASP A 115 -2.42 -17.10 -14.86
C ASP A 115 -1.38 -16.13 -14.25
N PRO A 116 -0.13 -16.56 -14.02
CA PRO A 116 0.94 -15.67 -13.55
C PRO A 116 1.31 -14.58 -14.56
N GLY A 117 0.90 -14.73 -15.81
CA GLY A 117 1.04 -13.74 -16.88
C GLY A 117 -0.15 -12.80 -17.03
N TRP A 118 -1.11 -12.81 -16.11
CA TRP A 118 -2.35 -12.01 -16.19
C TRP A 118 -2.09 -10.53 -16.51
N LEU A 119 -1.07 -9.93 -15.89
CA LEU A 119 -0.67 -8.55 -16.15
C LEU A 119 -0.28 -8.30 -17.62
N LEU A 120 0.18 -9.33 -18.35
CA LEU A 120 0.63 -9.21 -19.74
C LEU A 120 -0.50 -9.36 -20.76
N ARG A 121 -1.70 -9.64 -20.33
CA ARG A 121 -2.89 -9.74 -21.20
C ARG A 121 -3.16 -8.41 -21.89
N ALA A 122 -3.56 -8.44 -23.15
CA ALA A 122 -3.80 -7.23 -23.95
C ALA A 122 -4.92 -6.34 -23.38
N ASP A 123 -5.97 -6.94 -22.78
CA ASP A 123 -7.04 -6.21 -22.13
C ASP A 123 -6.58 -5.51 -20.85
N VAL A 124 -5.76 -6.18 -20.04
CA VAL A 124 -5.14 -5.60 -18.83
C VAL A 124 -4.19 -4.46 -19.19
N GLN A 125 -3.38 -4.63 -20.23
CA GLN A 125 -2.47 -3.59 -20.73
C GLN A 125 -3.22 -2.32 -21.15
N ARG A 126 -4.39 -2.46 -21.79
CA ARG A 126 -5.27 -1.31 -22.08
C ARG A 126 -5.76 -0.64 -20.79
N GLY A 127 -6.17 -1.44 -19.80
CA GLY A 127 -6.58 -0.94 -18.50
C GLY A 127 -5.48 -0.15 -17.79
N LEU A 128 -4.25 -0.66 -17.80
CA LEU A 128 -3.09 0.03 -17.22
C LEU A 128 -2.76 1.34 -17.95
N ALA A 129 -2.89 1.37 -19.27
CA ALA A 129 -2.76 2.62 -20.04
C ALA A 129 -3.80 3.66 -19.61
N ALA A 130 -5.07 3.26 -19.42
CA ALA A 130 -6.10 4.16 -18.92
C ALA A 130 -5.81 4.66 -17.48
N VAL A 131 -5.25 3.82 -16.61
CA VAL A 131 -4.79 4.24 -15.27
C VAL A 131 -3.69 5.29 -15.36
N ALA A 132 -2.73 5.12 -16.28
CA ALA A 132 -1.66 6.08 -16.53
C ALA A 132 -2.22 7.43 -17.03
N GLU A 133 -3.13 7.40 -18.01
CA GLU A 133 -3.82 8.60 -18.54
C GLU A 133 -4.63 9.31 -17.45
N ALA A 134 -5.26 8.56 -16.56
CA ALA A 134 -5.94 9.12 -15.40
C ALA A 134 -4.97 9.75 -14.38
N GLY A 135 -3.65 9.60 -14.53
CA GLY A 135 -2.65 10.13 -13.62
C GLY A 135 -2.58 9.43 -12.26
N LEU A 136 -3.19 8.22 -12.14
CA LEU A 136 -3.22 7.40 -10.94
C LEU A 136 -1.97 6.51 -10.83
N ALA A 137 -1.72 5.98 -9.64
CA ALA A 137 -0.76 4.90 -9.44
C ALA A 137 -1.44 3.54 -9.63
N PHE A 138 -0.64 2.50 -9.91
CA PHE A 138 -1.10 1.12 -9.89
C PHE A 138 -0.34 0.33 -8.84
N ASP A 139 -1.07 -0.17 -7.83
CA ASP A 139 -0.50 -0.99 -6.78
C ASP A 139 -0.41 -2.45 -7.25
N LEU A 140 0.79 -3.03 -7.16
CA LEU A 140 1.10 -4.39 -7.57
C LEU A 140 0.97 -5.33 -6.36
N GLU A 141 -0.20 -5.93 -6.17
CA GLU A 141 -0.38 -7.02 -5.24
C GLU A 141 -0.04 -8.35 -5.94
N VAL A 142 1.21 -8.76 -5.78
CA VAL A 142 1.83 -9.90 -6.46
C VAL A 142 2.65 -10.74 -5.49
N THR A 143 2.81 -12.02 -5.80
CA THR A 143 3.76 -12.93 -5.13
C THR A 143 5.02 -13.11 -5.96
N PRO A 144 6.03 -13.86 -5.49
CA PRO A 144 7.22 -14.15 -6.28
C PRO A 144 6.93 -14.74 -7.68
N ARG A 145 5.77 -15.37 -7.86
CA ARG A 145 5.35 -16.00 -9.13
C ARG A 145 5.13 -14.95 -10.23
N GLU A 146 4.56 -13.77 -9.90
CA GLU A 146 4.18 -12.74 -10.85
C GLU A 146 5.23 -11.62 -11.01
N LEU A 147 6.25 -11.55 -10.16
CA LEU A 147 7.23 -10.44 -10.16
C LEU A 147 7.91 -10.23 -11.52
N ALA A 148 8.15 -11.32 -12.28
CA ALA A 148 8.76 -11.22 -13.61
C ALA A 148 7.82 -10.54 -14.63
N ALA A 149 6.52 -10.88 -14.60
CA ALA A 149 5.49 -10.23 -15.42
C ALA A 149 5.32 -8.77 -15.00
N ALA A 150 5.28 -8.49 -13.71
CA ALA A 150 5.20 -7.13 -13.17
C ALA A 150 6.37 -6.24 -13.63
N ALA A 151 7.59 -6.79 -13.67
CA ALA A 151 8.77 -6.06 -14.18
C ALA A 151 8.69 -5.77 -15.69
N GLN A 152 8.10 -6.66 -16.48
CA GLN A 152 7.84 -6.44 -17.91
C GLN A 152 6.80 -5.35 -18.12
N VAL A 153 5.70 -5.41 -17.36
CA VAL A 153 4.63 -4.40 -17.41
C VAL A 153 5.15 -3.03 -17.01
N ALA A 154 5.93 -2.92 -15.94
CA ALA A 154 6.51 -1.65 -15.52
C ALA A 154 7.45 -1.05 -16.59
N ALA A 155 8.14 -1.91 -17.36
CA ALA A 155 8.95 -1.46 -18.50
C ALA A 155 8.10 -1.01 -19.70
N ALA A 156 6.94 -1.64 -19.93
CA ALA A 156 6.04 -1.32 -21.02
C ALA A 156 5.23 -0.02 -20.79
N HIS A 157 5.04 0.38 -19.52
CA HIS A 157 4.31 1.58 -19.12
C HIS A 157 5.20 2.55 -18.32
N PRO A 158 6.21 3.19 -18.92
CA PRO A 158 7.16 4.04 -18.20
C PRO A 158 6.52 5.27 -17.52
N ASP A 159 5.38 5.73 -18.02
CA ASP A 159 4.64 6.88 -17.50
C ASP A 159 3.69 6.51 -16.36
N LEU A 160 3.40 5.22 -16.15
CA LEU A 160 2.59 4.73 -15.03
C LEU A 160 3.47 4.55 -13.79
N ARG A 161 3.02 5.11 -12.68
CA ARG A 161 3.64 4.85 -11.38
C ARG A 161 3.14 3.53 -10.83
N PHE A 162 4.06 2.61 -10.58
CA PHE A 162 3.77 1.35 -9.91
C PHE A 162 4.21 1.39 -8.46
N VAL A 163 3.43 0.78 -7.59
CA VAL A 163 3.77 0.63 -6.17
C VAL A 163 3.68 -0.86 -5.81
N LEU A 164 4.81 -1.49 -5.53
CA LEU A 164 4.86 -2.90 -5.15
C LEU A 164 4.38 -3.06 -3.70
N ASP A 165 3.29 -3.78 -3.51
CA ASP A 165 2.78 -4.12 -2.18
C ASP A 165 3.66 -5.17 -1.50
N HIS A 166 3.89 -5.02 -0.18
CA HIS A 166 4.48 -6.01 0.72
C HIS A 166 5.82 -6.60 0.21
N LEU A 167 6.65 -5.80 -0.43
CA LEU A 167 7.91 -6.25 -1.04
C LEU A 167 7.72 -7.41 -2.03
N GLY A 168 6.52 -7.60 -2.60
CA GLY A 168 6.17 -8.75 -3.43
C GLY A 168 6.10 -10.06 -2.64
N LYS A 169 5.67 -9.99 -1.39
CA LYS A 169 5.39 -11.12 -0.48
C LYS A 169 6.55 -12.12 -0.41
N PRO A 170 7.73 -11.72 0.10
CA PRO A 170 8.85 -12.64 0.27
C PRO A 170 8.45 -13.79 1.21
N PRO A 171 8.79 -15.05 0.93
CA PRO A 171 8.48 -16.16 1.82
C PRO A 171 9.41 -16.14 3.05
N VAL A 172 9.14 -15.22 4.00
CA VAL A 172 9.97 -14.99 5.19
C VAL A 172 10.04 -16.23 6.06
N ALA A 173 8.91 -16.88 6.32
CA ALA A 173 8.85 -18.11 7.11
C ALA A 173 9.70 -19.25 6.53
N ALA A 174 9.93 -19.26 5.22
CA ALA A 174 10.76 -20.26 4.54
C ALA A 174 12.22 -19.82 4.36
N GLY A 175 12.64 -18.69 4.94
CA GLY A 175 14.02 -18.19 4.85
C GLY A 175 14.35 -17.48 3.53
N GLY A 176 13.32 -17.08 2.76
CA GLY A 176 13.46 -16.38 1.50
C GLY A 176 13.50 -17.28 0.28
N SER A 177 13.67 -16.66 -0.89
CA SER A 177 13.61 -17.34 -2.18
C SER A 177 14.49 -16.62 -3.21
N ALA A 178 15.24 -17.41 -4.02
CA ALA A 178 15.99 -16.89 -5.16
C ALA A 178 15.06 -16.30 -6.23
N LEU A 179 13.86 -16.85 -6.38
CA LEU A 179 12.84 -16.35 -7.30
C LEU A 179 12.42 -14.94 -6.90
N TRP A 180 12.09 -14.74 -5.59
CA TRP A 180 11.75 -13.43 -5.07
C TRP A 180 12.87 -12.41 -5.29
N ARG A 181 14.13 -12.74 -4.92
CA ARG A 181 15.27 -11.81 -5.10
C ARG A 181 15.46 -11.37 -6.53
N ARG A 182 15.34 -12.30 -7.48
CA ARG A 182 15.45 -11.98 -8.91
C ARG A 182 14.31 -11.08 -9.38
N GLY A 183 13.08 -11.40 -8.98
CA GLY A 183 11.91 -10.62 -9.34
C GLY A 183 11.94 -9.20 -8.74
N LEU A 184 12.31 -9.09 -7.47
CA LEU A 184 12.48 -7.79 -6.79
C LEU A 184 13.54 -6.92 -7.50
N ALA A 185 14.68 -7.52 -7.87
CA ALA A 185 15.74 -6.83 -8.62
C ALA A 185 15.25 -6.35 -9.99
N GLY A 186 14.44 -7.16 -10.69
CA GLY A 186 13.84 -6.80 -11.98
C GLY A 186 12.92 -5.59 -11.88
N LEU A 187 12.07 -5.54 -10.84
CA LEU A 187 11.19 -4.40 -10.56
C LEU A 187 11.99 -3.16 -10.13
N ALA A 188 12.94 -3.32 -9.23
CA ALA A 188 13.75 -2.23 -8.72
C ALA A 188 14.59 -1.53 -9.81
N ALA A 189 14.93 -2.25 -10.89
CA ALA A 189 15.59 -1.69 -12.07
C ALA A 189 14.68 -0.73 -12.87
N ARG A 190 13.39 -0.65 -12.57
CA ARG A 190 12.42 0.25 -13.21
C ARG A 190 12.28 1.52 -12.37
N GLY A 191 12.58 2.67 -12.97
CA GLY A 191 12.55 3.98 -12.28
C GLY A 191 11.15 4.44 -11.84
N ASN A 192 10.11 3.86 -12.45
CA ASN A 192 8.69 4.15 -12.18
C ASN A 192 8.06 3.19 -11.15
N VAL A 193 8.87 2.42 -10.40
CA VAL A 193 8.38 1.47 -9.38
C VAL A 193 8.86 1.90 -7.99
N TRP A 194 7.91 2.04 -7.07
CA TRP A 194 8.12 2.17 -5.62
C TRP A 194 7.82 0.84 -4.93
N CYS A 195 8.27 0.69 -3.68
CA CYS A 195 8.06 -0.54 -2.91
C CYS A 195 7.60 -0.22 -1.50
N LYS A 196 6.49 -0.82 -1.06
CA LYS A 196 5.98 -0.72 0.31
C LYS A 196 6.69 -1.70 1.23
N LEU A 197 7.22 -1.17 2.31
CA LEU A 197 7.76 -1.92 3.45
C LEU A 197 6.60 -2.24 4.41
N SER A 198 5.75 -3.16 4.02
CA SER A 198 4.53 -3.60 4.72
C SER A 198 4.39 -5.12 4.62
N GLY A 199 3.48 -5.74 5.37
CA GLY A 199 3.10 -7.14 5.24
C GLY A 199 4.16 -8.19 5.62
N LEU A 200 5.39 -7.80 6.01
CA LEU A 200 6.47 -8.76 6.30
C LEU A 200 6.16 -9.68 7.48
N VAL A 201 5.47 -9.18 8.50
CA VAL A 201 5.13 -9.96 9.69
C VAL A 201 4.14 -11.08 9.36
N THR A 202 3.27 -10.87 8.38
CA THR A 202 2.27 -11.86 7.94
C THR A 202 2.86 -12.91 6.99
N GLU A 203 3.99 -12.63 6.37
CA GLU A 203 4.77 -13.59 5.58
C GLU A 203 5.76 -14.40 6.44
N ALA A 204 5.95 -14.02 7.71
CA ALA A 204 6.79 -14.69 8.68
C ALA A 204 6.02 -15.75 9.51
N ASP A 205 6.71 -16.39 10.45
CA ASP A 205 6.04 -17.17 11.50
C ASP A 205 5.35 -16.22 12.49
N TRP A 206 4.04 -16.19 12.51
CA TRP A 206 3.24 -15.22 13.27
C TRP A 206 3.53 -15.19 14.77
N ALA A 207 3.94 -16.32 15.34
CA ALA A 207 4.21 -16.43 16.76
C ALA A 207 5.68 -16.16 17.13
N ARG A 208 6.60 -16.25 16.16
CA ARG A 208 8.05 -16.29 16.45
C ARG A 208 8.90 -15.33 15.60
N TRP A 209 8.29 -14.47 14.79
CA TRP A 209 9.07 -13.49 14.04
C TRP A 209 9.85 -12.56 14.96
N THR A 210 10.97 -12.04 14.45
CA THR A 210 11.83 -11.08 15.17
C THR A 210 12.31 -10.01 14.19
N ASP A 211 12.71 -8.85 14.70
CA ASP A 211 13.35 -7.82 13.89
C ASP A 211 14.54 -8.36 13.10
N ALA A 212 15.38 -9.19 13.73
CA ALA A 212 16.52 -9.81 13.08
C ALA A 212 16.11 -10.73 11.91
N GLY A 213 14.95 -11.39 12.01
CA GLY A 213 14.39 -12.20 10.94
C GLY A 213 13.86 -11.38 9.76
N LEU A 214 13.35 -10.16 10.01
CA LEU A 214 12.84 -9.25 8.97
C LEU A 214 13.95 -8.39 8.34
N ALA A 215 15.01 -8.09 9.09
CA ALA A 215 16.08 -7.18 8.66
C ALA A 215 16.71 -7.53 7.29
N PRO A 216 16.97 -8.80 6.92
CA PRO A 216 17.51 -9.14 5.60
C PRO A 216 16.62 -8.73 4.43
N TYR A 217 15.29 -8.75 4.60
CA TYR A 217 14.33 -8.37 3.56
C TYR A 217 14.24 -6.86 3.41
N LEU A 218 14.25 -6.11 4.53
CA LEU A 218 14.32 -4.65 4.54
C LEU A 218 15.63 -4.16 3.91
N ALA A 219 16.77 -4.79 4.25
CA ALA A 219 18.07 -4.47 3.68
C ALA A 219 18.13 -4.75 2.18
N GLU A 220 17.58 -5.87 1.70
CA GLU A 220 17.51 -6.20 0.27
C GLU A 220 16.67 -5.16 -0.49
N ALA A 221 15.50 -4.77 0.05
CA ALA A 221 14.68 -3.73 -0.56
C ALA A 221 15.41 -2.37 -0.58
N ALA A 222 16.08 -2.00 0.51
CA ALA A 222 16.84 -0.76 0.58
C ALA A 222 18.01 -0.74 -0.41
N ALA A 223 18.73 -1.85 -0.54
CA ALA A 223 19.83 -1.99 -1.49
C ALA A 223 19.36 -1.90 -2.96
N ARG A 224 18.14 -2.38 -3.26
CA ARG A 224 17.61 -2.43 -4.64
C ARG A 224 16.90 -1.16 -5.06
N PHE A 225 16.00 -0.63 -4.23
CA PHE A 225 15.17 0.54 -4.56
C PHE A 225 15.84 1.87 -4.18
N GLY A 226 16.78 1.83 -3.27
CA GLY A 226 17.32 3.04 -2.64
C GLY A 226 16.29 3.73 -1.73
N PRO A 227 16.70 4.74 -0.95
CA PRO A 227 15.82 5.38 0.03
C PRO A 227 14.70 6.22 -0.59
N ASP A 228 14.79 6.58 -1.87
CA ASP A 228 13.83 7.49 -2.54
C ASP A 228 12.60 6.77 -3.11
N ARG A 229 12.60 5.43 -3.13
CA ARG A 229 11.51 4.64 -3.69
C ARG A 229 10.95 3.58 -2.74
N LEU A 230 11.13 3.78 -1.44
CA LEU A 230 10.56 2.94 -0.37
C LEU A 230 9.48 3.71 0.37
N LEU A 231 8.39 3.03 0.74
CA LEU A 231 7.28 3.60 1.50
C LEU A 231 6.99 2.73 2.73
N PHE A 232 6.65 3.37 3.85
CA PHE A 232 6.10 2.66 5.00
C PHE A 232 4.62 2.36 4.77
N GLY A 233 4.17 1.15 5.15
CA GLY A 233 2.78 0.76 5.28
C GLY A 233 2.62 -0.21 6.46
N SER A 234 1.54 -0.07 7.22
CA SER A 234 1.27 -0.95 8.37
C SER A 234 0.70 -2.30 7.97
N ASP A 235 -0.06 -2.33 6.89
CA ASP A 235 -0.94 -3.44 6.52
C ASP A 235 -1.99 -3.73 7.62
N TRP A 236 -2.40 -2.70 8.36
CA TRP A 236 -3.47 -2.83 9.36
C TRP A 236 -4.84 -2.98 8.64
N PRO A 237 -5.74 -3.84 9.10
CA PRO A 237 -5.65 -4.69 10.29
C PRO A 237 -5.01 -6.05 10.05
N VAL A 238 -4.59 -6.40 8.83
CA VAL A 238 -4.03 -7.71 8.49
C VAL A 238 -2.80 -8.03 9.36
N CYS A 239 -1.95 -7.02 9.60
CA CYS A 239 -0.78 -7.18 10.46
C CYS A 239 -1.12 -7.66 11.88
N THR A 240 -2.35 -7.42 12.39
CA THR A 240 -2.76 -7.81 13.75
C THR A 240 -2.81 -9.32 13.96
N LEU A 241 -2.77 -10.10 12.90
CA LEU A 241 -2.60 -11.55 12.98
C LEU A 241 -1.24 -11.98 13.57
N ALA A 242 -0.21 -11.12 13.43
CA ALA A 242 1.16 -11.46 13.82
C ALA A 242 1.82 -10.40 14.71
N ALA A 243 1.35 -9.14 14.67
CA ALA A 243 1.98 -8.02 15.36
C ALA A 243 0.98 -6.89 15.62
N SER A 244 1.22 -6.06 16.64
CA SER A 244 0.50 -4.80 16.77
C SER A 244 0.99 -3.78 15.71
N TYR A 245 0.16 -2.74 15.47
CA TYR A 245 0.52 -1.61 14.61
C TYR A 245 1.90 -1.03 14.98
N GLY A 246 2.10 -0.76 16.28
CA GLY A 246 3.36 -0.21 16.79
C GLY A 246 4.56 -1.13 16.60
N GLN A 247 4.37 -2.45 16.69
CA GLN A 247 5.45 -3.40 16.44
C GLN A 247 5.89 -3.38 14.97
N VAL A 248 4.94 -3.33 14.02
CA VAL A 248 5.26 -3.22 12.58
C VAL A 248 6.04 -1.93 12.30
N LEU A 249 5.51 -0.79 12.76
CA LEU A 249 6.16 0.51 12.56
C LEU A 249 7.56 0.54 13.16
N ALA A 250 7.74 0.01 14.37
CA ALA A 250 9.03 -0.04 15.04
C ALA A 250 10.03 -0.97 14.34
N ALA A 251 9.58 -2.15 13.85
CA ALA A 251 10.42 -3.08 13.12
C ALA A 251 10.99 -2.45 11.83
N VAL A 252 10.12 -1.79 11.04
CA VAL A 252 10.57 -1.08 9.82
C VAL A 252 11.54 0.05 10.17
N ARG A 253 11.26 0.87 11.21
CA ARG A 253 12.15 1.95 11.62
C ARG A 253 13.54 1.45 12.06
N ARG A 254 13.59 0.36 12.83
CA ARG A 254 14.87 -0.22 13.30
C ARG A 254 15.66 -0.90 12.20
N GLY A 255 14.96 -1.42 11.17
CA GLY A 255 15.59 -2.09 10.04
C GLY A 255 16.18 -1.18 8.97
N LEU A 256 16.10 0.15 9.14
CA LEU A 256 16.50 1.14 8.14
C LEU A 256 17.46 2.19 8.73
N PRO A 257 18.35 2.79 7.89
CA PRO A 257 19.21 3.87 8.30
C PRO A 257 18.42 5.11 8.76
N PRO A 258 18.74 5.73 9.92
CA PRO A 258 17.99 6.88 10.45
C PRO A 258 17.84 8.05 9.47
N GLN A 259 18.86 8.32 8.64
CA GLN A 259 18.85 9.41 7.65
C GLN A 259 17.82 9.21 6.54
N ASP A 260 17.34 7.99 6.30
CA ASP A 260 16.41 7.66 5.23
C ASP A 260 14.93 7.67 5.69
N LEU A 261 14.70 7.71 7.01
CA LEU A 261 13.38 7.59 7.60
C LEU A 261 12.42 8.70 7.16
N ASP A 262 12.88 9.95 7.03
CA ASP A 262 12.03 11.05 6.59
C ASP A 262 11.50 10.84 5.17
N LYS A 263 12.32 10.29 4.28
CA LYS A 263 11.90 9.92 2.93
C LYS A 263 10.87 8.79 2.95
N ILE A 264 11.20 7.69 3.62
CA ILE A 264 10.44 6.43 3.61
C ILE A 264 9.09 6.58 4.34
N PHE A 265 9.07 7.35 5.44
CA PHE A 265 7.87 7.48 6.25
C PHE A 265 6.92 8.60 5.83
N TRP A 266 7.27 9.45 4.83
CA TRP A 266 6.29 10.40 4.31
C TRP A 266 6.55 10.96 2.91
N ARG A 267 7.80 11.39 2.55
CA ARG A 267 8.03 12.09 1.29
C ARG A 267 7.73 11.21 0.08
N ASN A 268 8.16 9.95 0.15
CA ASN A 268 7.99 9.02 -0.94
C ASN A 268 6.52 8.65 -1.17
N ALA A 269 5.71 8.50 -0.10
CA ALA A 269 4.27 8.29 -0.26
C ALA A 269 3.60 9.48 -0.94
N SER A 270 4.00 10.72 -0.56
CA SER A 270 3.52 11.93 -1.22
C SER A 270 3.90 11.96 -2.70
N ALA A 271 5.11 11.54 -3.06
CA ALA A 271 5.55 11.50 -4.46
C ALA A 271 4.86 10.39 -5.27
N ALA A 272 4.81 9.15 -4.73
CA ALA A 272 4.24 7.99 -5.41
C ALA A 272 2.75 8.18 -5.71
N TYR A 273 2.00 8.72 -4.75
CA TYR A 273 0.55 8.90 -4.84
C TYR A 273 0.10 10.34 -5.13
N ARG A 274 1.05 11.30 -5.26
CA ARG A 274 0.74 12.74 -5.44
C ARG A 274 -0.22 13.26 -4.36
N LEU A 275 0.03 12.88 -3.10
CA LEU A 275 -0.84 13.27 -1.99
C LEU A 275 -0.79 14.78 -1.73
N ASP A 276 -1.95 15.41 -1.62
CA ASP A 276 -2.06 16.76 -1.06
C ASP A 276 -2.06 16.68 0.47
N LEU A 277 -0.90 16.93 1.06
CA LEU A 277 -0.71 16.93 2.51
C LEU A 277 -0.61 18.35 3.10
N GLY A 278 -0.83 19.39 2.31
CA GLY A 278 -0.63 20.78 2.72
C GLY A 278 -1.38 21.15 3.99
N ALA A 279 -2.66 20.85 4.07
CA ALA A 279 -3.49 21.12 5.26
C ALA A 279 -3.03 20.34 6.50
N LEU A 280 -2.57 19.09 6.34
CA LEU A 280 -2.08 18.24 7.43
C LEU A 280 -0.71 18.67 7.96
N VAL A 281 0.15 19.19 7.09
CA VAL A 281 1.45 19.76 7.44
C VAL A 281 1.25 21.06 8.24
N ALA A 282 0.39 21.96 7.78
CA ALA A 282 0.09 23.24 8.45
C ALA A 282 -0.46 23.05 9.86
N ALA A 283 -1.35 22.08 10.09
CA ALA A 283 -1.89 21.76 11.40
C ALA A 283 -0.85 21.20 12.39
N GLY A 284 0.25 20.64 11.89
CA GLY A 284 1.36 20.12 12.69
C GLY A 284 2.32 21.19 13.19
N THR A 285 2.55 22.22 12.40
CA THR A 285 3.44 23.34 12.75
C THR A 285 2.85 24.24 13.85
N THR A 286 1.54 24.41 13.86
CA THR A 286 0.84 25.22 14.89
C THR A 286 0.83 24.57 16.28
N ARG A 287 0.91 23.25 16.40
CA ARG A 287 1.00 22.56 17.70
C ARG A 287 2.41 22.64 18.31
N SER A 288 3.45 22.58 17.48
CA SER A 288 4.84 22.70 17.95
C SER A 288 5.17 24.10 18.46
N ALA A 289 4.53 25.14 17.90
CA ALA A 289 4.72 26.54 18.33
C ALA A 289 3.99 26.91 19.63
N ARG A 290 2.99 26.14 20.06
CA ARG A 290 2.24 26.37 21.32
C ARG A 290 2.72 25.54 22.50
N GLY A 291 3.64 24.61 22.32
CA GLY A 291 4.22 23.76 23.37
C GLY A 291 5.56 24.29 23.95
N GLY A 292 5.99 25.50 23.58
CA GLY A 292 7.28 26.07 23.97
C GLY A 292 7.22 27.35 24.81
N SER A 293 6.12 27.62 25.47
CA SER A 293 6.02 28.75 26.40
C SER A 293 5.22 28.36 27.64
N ASP A 294 5.84 27.62 28.53
CA ASP A 294 5.54 27.58 29.97
C ASP A 294 6.78 26.97 30.66
N ASP A 295 7.68 27.87 31.03
CA ASP A 295 8.54 27.80 32.20
C ASP A 295 8.92 29.23 32.60
#